data_1cc127963efad6b79503011560d8778d
#
_entry.id   1cc127963efad6b79503011560d8778d
#
_cell.length_a   1.000
_cell.length_b   1.000
_cell.length_c   1.000
_cell.angle_alpha   90.00
_cell.angle_beta   90.00
_cell.angle_gamma   90.00
#
_symmetry.space_group_name_H-M   'P 1'
#
loop_
_entity.id
_entity.type
_entity.pdbx_description
1 polymer ?
#
loop_
_entity_poly.entity_id
_entity_poly.type
_entity_poly.pdbx_seq_one_letter_code
_entity_poly.pdbx_strand_id
1 'polypeptide(L)'
;MITYPSSGEARRPGRIDVVCGSMFSGKTEELIRRLRRAQFAKQHVEIFKPAIDTRYSDEEVVSHDHNAIHSTPIDSSASILLLSSDIDVVGIDEAQFFDEGLVAVCNELANRGVRVIIAGLDMDYKGIPFGPMPALCAIADDVTKVHAICVKCGSLAYVSHRTVQNDKRVLLGETQEYEPLCRECYKRVIEEERAKNEKTSE
;
A
#
# COMPACT_ATOMS: atom_id res chain seq x y z
N MET A 1 -29.88 -44.48 -10.29
CA MET A 1 -29.60 -43.30 -11.15
C MET A 1 -28.71 -42.37 -10.35
N ILE A 2 -27.40 -42.36 -10.62
CA ILE A 2 -26.44 -41.53 -9.89
C ILE A 2 -26.45 -40.18 -10.62
N THR A 3 -27.03 -39.15 -9.98
CA THR A 3 -26.96 -37.78 -10.47
C THR A 3 -25.59 -37.21 -10.09
N TYR A 4 -24.72 -37.02 -11.08
CA TYR A 4 -23.52 -36.22 -10.91
C TYR A 4 -23.94 -34.76 -10.69
N PRO A 5 -23.40 -34.06 -9.68
CA PRO A 5 -23.63 -32.62 -9.56
C PRO A 5 -23.09 -31.95 -10.81
N SER A 6 -23.93 -31.13 -11.45
CA SER A 6 -23.52 -30.23 -12.52
C SER A 6 -22.25 -29.49 -12.12
N SER A 7 -21.28 -29.44 -13.01
CA SER A 7 -20.03 -28.70 -12.89
C SER A 7 -20.35 -27.25 -12.47
N GLY A 8 -20.34 -26.98 -11.16
CA GLY A 8 -20.31 -25.62 -10.65
C GLY A 8 -19.08 -24.96 -11.26
N GLU A 9 -19.23 -23.76 -11.76
CA GLU A 9 -18.11 -22.92 -12.17
C GLU A 9 -17.05 -23.01 -11.09
N ALA A 10 -15.86 -23.48 -11.45
CA ALA A 10 -14.76 -23.63 -10.50
C ALA A 10 -14.47 -22.24 -9.92
N ARG A 11 -14.93 -22.02 -8.69
CA ARG A 11 -14.75 -20.76 -7.98
C ARG A 11 -13.25 -20.51 -7.94
N ARG A 12 -12.78 -19.42 -8.54
CA ARG A 12 -11.35 -19.07 -8.51
C ARG A 12 -10.93 -18.97 -7.05
N PRO A 13 -9.79 -19.56 -6.65
CA PRO A 13 -9.30 -19.38 -5.31
C PRO A 13 -9.00 -17.89 -5.07
N GLY A 14 -9.49 -17.34 -3.98
CA GLY A 14 -9.09 -16.01 -3.56
C GLY A 14 -7.60 -16.00 -3.18
N ARG A 15 -7.01 -14.82 -3.19
CA ARG A 15 -5.60 -14.64 -2.81
C ARG A 15 -5.32 -13.21 -2.37
N ILE A 16 -4.25 -13.04 -1.62
CA ILE A 16 -3.77 -11.74 -1.14
C ILE A 16 -2.42 -11.45 -1.77
N ASP A 17 -2.34 -10.38 -2.56
CA ASP A 17 -1.11 -9.86 -3.17
C ASP A 17 -0.75 -8.54 -2.49
N VAL A 18 0.45 -8.41 -1.93
CA VAL A 18 0.93 -7.17 -1.31
C VAL A 18 2.03 -6.55 -2.15
N VAL A 19 1.90 -5.26 -2.45
CA VAL A 19 2.94 -4.42 -3.07
C VAL A 19 3.39 -3.41 -2.02
N CYS A 20 4.60 -3.53 -1.51
CA CYS A 20 5.13 -2.67 -0.47
C CYS A 20 6.46 -2.01 -0.87
N GLY A 21 6.88 -1.00 -0.13
CA GLY A 21 8.16 -0.29 -0.34
C GLY A 21 8.09 1.17 0.05
N SER A 22 9.19 1.90 -0.14
CA SER A 22 9.30 3.33 0.19
C SER A 22 8.40 4.22 -0.70
N MET A 23 8.28 5.50 -0.37
CA MET A 23 7.71 6.48 -1.29
C MET A 23 8.52 6.52 -2.60
N PHE A 24 7.89 6.92 -3.69
CA PHE A 24 8.47 7.05 -5.03
C PHE A 24 8.97 5.72 -5.64
N SER A 25 8.51 4.58 -5.14
CA SER A 25 8.94 3.25 -5.58
C SER A 25 8.03 2.60 -6.64
N GLY A 26 6.95 3.27 -7.05
CA GLY A 26 6.02 2.74 -8.05
C GLY A 26 4.96 1.77 -7.51
N LYS A 27 4.64 1.83 -6.20
CA LYS A 27 3.61 0.95 -5.60
C LYS A 27 2.24 1.13 -6.25
N THR A 28 1.78 2.38 -6.34
CA THR A 28 0.48 2.73 -6.92
C THR A 28 0.43 2.38 -8.41
N GLU A 29 1.51 2.59 -9.16
CA GLU A 29 1.65 2.17 -10.56
C GLU A 29 1.48 0.64 -10.70
N GLU A 30 2.13 -0.13 -9.85
CA GLU A 30 2.04 -1.59 -9.86
C GLU A 30 0.65 -2.07 -9.44
N LEU A 31 0.01 -1.43 -8.44
CA LEU A 31 -1.38 -1.68 -8.08
C LEU A 31 -2.30 -1.46 -9.30
N ILE A 32 -2.24 -0.26 -9.90
CA ILE A 32 -3.04 0.10 -11.07
C ILE A 32 -2.80 -0.89 -12.22
N ARG A 33 -1.55 -1.26 -12.48
CA ARG A 33 -1.20 -2.24 -13.51
C ARG A 33 -1.87 -3.59 -13.28
N ARG A 34 -1.87 -4.09 -12.04
CA ARG A 34 -2.53 -5.38 -11.69
C ARG A 34 -4.04 -5.28 -11.83
N LEU A 35 -4.64 -4.19 -11.37
CA LEU A 35 -6.09 -3.95 -11.45
C LEU A 35 -6.58 -3.81 -12.89
N ARG A 36 -5.86 -3.09 -13.75
CA ARG A 36 -6.18 -2.99 -15.18
C ARG A 36 -6.14 -4.36 -15.87
N ARG A 37 -5.20 -5.23 -15.51
CA ARG A 37 -5.16 -6.60 -16.04
C ARG A 37 -6.40 -7.41 -15.65
N ALA A 38 -6.91 -7.21 -14.42
CA ALA A 38 -8.15 -7.83 -13.98
C ALA A 38 -9.36 -7.29 -14.78
N GLN A 39 -9.43 -5.98 -14.99
CA GLN A 39 -10.46 -5.35 -15.82
C GLN A 39 -10.44 -5.87 -17.27
N PHE A 40 -9.26 -6.01 -17.89
CA PHE A 40 -9.11 -6.63 -19.21
C PHE A 40 -9.61 -8.08 -19.25
N ALA A 41 -9.48 -8.79 -18.12
CA ALA A 41 -10.05 -10.13 -17.94
C ALA A 41 -11.55 -10.12 -17.62
N LYS A 42 -12.22 -8.95 -17.73
CA LYS A 42 -13.64 -8.73 -17.44
C LYS A 42 -14.04 -9.12 -16.02
N GLN A 43 -13.12 -8.97 -15.07
CA GLN A 43 -13.40 -9.14 -13.66
C GLN A 43 -14.00 -7.84 -13.09
N HIS A 44 -14.91 -7.96 -12.13
CA HIS A 44 -15.42 -6.82 -11.37
C HIS A 44 -14.36 -6.36 -10.36
N VAL A 45 -13.91 -5.12 -10.50
CA VAL A 45 -12.81 -4.52 -9.72
C VAL A 45 -13.34 -3.33 -8.94
N GLU A 46 -13.14 -3.34 -7.63
CA GLU A 46 -13.35 -2.17 -6.77
C GLU A 46 -12.04 -1.78 -6.09
N ILE A 47 -11.87 -0.46 -5.85
CA ILE A 47 -10.67 0.09 -5.26
C ILE A 47 -11.04 0.94 -4.06
N PHE A 48 -10.35 0.73 -2.95
CA PHE A 48 -10.53 1.46 -1.72
C PHE A 48 -9.26 2.19 -1.31
N LYS A 49 -9.42 3.38 -0.74
CA LYS A 49 -8.34 4.13 -0.10
C LYS A 49 -8.83 4.70 1.24
N PRO A 50 -7.93 4.98 2.19
CA PRO A 50 -8.32 5.61 3.45
C PRO A 50 -8.78 7.04 3.21
N ALA A 51 -9.88 7.46 3.82
CA ALA A 51 -10.44 8.81 3.67
C ALA A 51 -9.50 9.92 4.17
N ILE A 52 -8.52 9.59 5.02
CA ILE A 52 -7.47 10.51 5.46
C ILE A 52 -6.54 10.94 4.32
N ASP A 53 -6.45 10.17 3.23
CA ASP A 53 -5.58 10.50 2.09
C ASP A 53 -6.28 11.47 1.13
N THR A 54 -6.07 12.78 1.37
CA THR A 54 -6.64 13.91 0.60
C THR A 54 -5.64 14.50 -0.40
N ARG A 55 -4.49 13.86 -0.67
CA ARG A 55 -3.42 14.38 -1.54
C ARG A 55 -3.84 14.54 -3.00
N TYR A 56 -4.77 13.71 -3.46
CA TYR A 56 -5.35 13.74 -4.80
C TYR A 56 -6.87 13.87 -4.70
N SER A 57 -7.58 13.91 -5.86
CA SER A 57 -9.05 13.99 -5.83
C SER A 57 -9.64 12.89 -4.95
N ASP A 58 -10.71 13.21 -4.21
CA ASP A 58 -11.30 12.29 -3.21
C ASP A 58 -11.74 10.93 -3.79
N GLU A 59 -11.89 10.83 -5.10
CA GLU A 59 -12.43 9.65 -5.79
C GLU A 59 -11.44 8.96 -6.74
N GLU A 60 -10.15 9.29 -6.73
CA GLU A 60 -9.17 8.69 -7.64
C GLU A 60 -7.92 8.19 -6.92
N VAL A 61 -7.43 7.01 -7.31
CA VAL A 61 -6.06 6.59 -7.08
C VAL A 61 -5.25 7.06 -8.28
N VAL A 62 -4.34 8.01 -8.04
CA VAL A 62 -3.52 8.63 -9.08
C VAL A 62 -2.08 8.21 -8.88
N SER A 63 -1.45 7.67 -9.92
CA SER A 63 0.00 7.46 -9.92
C SER A 63 0.72 8.77 -10.25
N HIS A 64 2.03 8.85 -9.93
CA HIS A 64 2.86 10.00 -10.27
C HIS A 64 2.86 10.33 -11.78
N ASP A 65 2.53 9.37 -12.64
CA ASP A 65 2.39 9.54 -14.10
C ASP A 65 0.96 9.91 -14.54
N HIS A 66 0.12 10.43 -13.61
CA HIS A 66 -1.28 10.82 -13.87
C HIS A 66 -2.20 9.71 -14.40
N ASN A 67 -1.85 8.44 -14.17
CA ASN A 67 -2.76 7.34 -14.43
C ASN A 67 -3.74 7.20 -13.26
N ALA A 68 -4.99 7.58 -13.49
CA ALA A 68 -6.04 7.50 -12.48
C ALA A 68 -6.95 6.29 -12.68
N ILE A 69 -7.40 5.71 -11.58
CA ILE A 69 -8.52 4.77 -11.52
C ILE A 69 -9.43 5.24 -10.39
N HIS A 70 -10.75 5.20 -10.63
CA HIS A 70 -11.74 5.56 -9.63
C HIS A 70 -11.58 4.70 -8.37
N SER A 71 -11.62 5.31 -7.21
CA SER A 71 -11.50 4.66 -5.90
C SER A 71 -12.53 5.20 -4.92
N THR A 72 -12.95 4.38 -3.99
CA THR A 72 -13.88 4.74 -2.93
C THR A 72 -13.12 5.04 -1.65
N PRO A 73 -13.11 6.31 -1.17
CA PRO A 73 -12.53 6.66 0.12
C PRO A 73 -13.41 6.10 1.24
N ILE A 74 -12.80 5.50 2.25
CA ILE A 74 -13.49 4.91 3.40
C ILE A 74 -12.78 5.20 4.73
N ASP A 75 -13.57 5.33 5.80
CA ASP A 75 -13.05 5.64 7.14
C ASP A 75 -12.63 4.40 7.93
N SER A 76 -13.15 3.23 7.59
CA SER A 76 -12.90 1.97 8.31
C SER A 76 -12.73 0.81 7.35
N SER A 77 -11.79 -0.08 7.66
CA SER A 77 -11.56 -1.30 6.89
C SER A 77 -12.80 -2.21 6.82
N ALA A 78 -13.64 -2.22 7.86
CA ALA A 78 -14.87 -3.01 7.89
C ALA A 78 -15.86 -2.62 6.78
N SER A 79 -15.85 -1.38 6.31
CA SER A 79 -16.70 -0.91 5.21
C SER A 79 -16.42 -1.63 3.91
N ILE A 80 -15.19 -2.13 3.69
CA ILE A 80 -14.82 -2.90 2.50
C ILE A 80 -15.70 -4.14 2.36
N LEU A 81 -15.96 -4.87 3.46
CA LEU A 81 -16.79 -6.08 3.43
C LEU A 81 -18.25 -5.81 3.05
N LEU A 82 -18.76 -4.62 3.40
CA LEU A 82 -20.13 -4.22 3.09
C LEU A 82 -20.30 -3.81 1.62
N LEU A 83 -19.26 -3.18 1.06
CA LEU A 83 -19.26 -2.65 -0.31
C LEU A 83 -18.79 -3.69 -1.34
N SER A 84 -18.21 -4.80 -0.90
CA SER A 84 -17.59 -5.82 -1.77
C SER A 84 -18.55 -6.99 -2.11
N SER A 85 -19.84 -6.74 -2.26
CA SER A 85 -20.76 -7.75 -2.78
C SER A 85 -20.58 -7.89 -4.30
N ASP A 86 -20.41 -9.11 -4.80
CA ASP A 86 -20.32 -9.41 -6.24
C ASP A 86 -19.03 -8.91 -6.93
N ILE A 87 -17.92 -8.87 -6.20
CA ILE A 87 -16.62 -8.39 -6.68
C ILE A 87 -15.64 -9.56 -6.83
N ASP A 88 -14.88 -9.57 -7.93
CA ASP A 88 -13.82 -10.55 -8.19
C ASP A 88 -12.46 -10.11 -7.62
N VAL A 89 -12.18 -8.79 -7.66
CA VAL A 89 -10.90 -8.21 -7.28
C VAL A 89 -11.10 -6.93 -6.48
N VAL A 90 -10.48 -6.87 -5.31
CA VAL A 90 -10.40 -5.67 -4.46
C VAL A 90 -8.99 -5.10 -4.52
N GLY A 91 -8.86 -3.83 -4.87
CA GLY A 91 -7.64 -3.03 -4.74
C GLY A 91 -7.69 -2.18 -3.46
N ILE A 92 -6.59 -2.11 -2.74
CA ILE A 92 -6.46 -1.25 -1.55
C ILE A 92 -5.18 -0.45 -1.69
N ASP A 93 -5.28 0.88 -1.76
CA ASP A 93 -4.11 1.75 -1.78
C ASP A 93 -3.89 2.42 -0.41
N GLU A 94 -2.66 2.87 -0.15
CA GLU A 94 -2.23 3.53 1.09
C GLU A 94 -2.61 2.74 2.36
N ALA A 95 -2.47 1.42 2.28
CA ALA A 95 -2.95 0.47 3.29
C ALA A 95 -2.39 0.72 4.69
N GLN A 96 -1.21 1.36 4.85
CA GLN A 96 -0.62 1.70 6.13
C GLN A 96 -1.45 2.69 6.97
N PHE A 97 -2.42 3.37 6.36
CA PHE A 97 -3.28 4.32 7.06
C PHE A 97 -4.61 3.72 7.53
N PHE A 98 -4.88 2.47 7.19
CA PHE A 98 -6.05 1.77 7.70
C PHE A 98 -5.85 1.28 9.14
N ASP A 99 -6.96 0.93 9.77
CA ASP A 99 -6.97 0.27 11.08
C ASP A 99 -6.46 -1.18 10.98
N GLU A 100 -6.06 -1.76 12.13
CA GLU A 100 -5.53 -3.13 12.21
C GLU A 100 -6.56 -4.20 11.78
N GLY A 101 -7.86 -3.87 11.76
CA GLY A 101 -8.93 -4.74 11.27
C GLY A 101 -8.80 -5.10 9.80
N LEU A 102 -8.04 -4.33 9.02
CA LEU A 102 -7.81 -4.59 7.60
C LEU A 102 -7.25 -6.00 7.34
N VAL A 103 -6.43 -6.52 8.25
CA VAL A 103 -5.86 -7.88 8.13
C VAL A 103 -6.96 -8.95 8.11
N ALA A 104 -7.91 -8.85 9.02
CA ALA A 104 -9.05 -9.76 9.08
C ALA A 104 -9.97 -9.61 7.87
N VAL A 105 -10.20 -8.38 7.42
CA VAL A 105 -10.99 -8.06 6.22
C VAL A 105 -10.37 -8.70 4.97
N CYS A 106 -9.07 -8.58 4.76
CA CYS A 106 -8.37 -9.17 3.62
C CYS A 106 -8.46 -10.71 3.63
N ASN A 107 -8.27 -11.35 4.79
CA ASN A 107 -8.44 -12.79 4.93
C ASN A 107 -9.86 -13.23 4.60
N GLU A 108 -10.87 -12.52 5.10
CA GLU A 108 -12.28 -12.84 4.84
C GLU A 108 -12.62 -12.73 3.36
N LEU A 109 -12.16 -11.67 2.67
CA LEU A 109 -12.35 -11.51 1.23
C LEU A 109 -11.69 -12.65 0.45
N ALA A 110 -10.45 -12.99 0.77
CA ALA A 110 -9.73 -14.09 0.12
C ALA A 110 -10.43 -15.43 0.35
N ASN A 111 -10.92 -15.69 1.57
CA ASN A 111 -11.69 -16.91 1.90
C ASN A 111 -13.01 -17.00 1.11
N ARG A 112 -13.59 -15.84 0.75
CA ARG A 112 -14.78 -15.78 -0.13
C ARG A 112 -14.45 -15.97 -1.62
N GLY A 113 -13.18 -16.10 -1.99
CA GLY A 113 -12.72 -16.26 -3.37
C GLY A 113 -12.37 -14.96 -4.08
N VAL A 114 -12.31 -13.84 -3.38
CA VAL A 114 -11.91 -12.53 -3.91
C VAL A 114 -10.39 -12.44 -3.95
N ARG A 115 -9.84 -11.89 -5.04
CA ARG A 115 -8.44 -11.51 -5.10
C ARG A 115 -8.25 -10.13 -4.48
N VAL A 116 -7.42 -10.02 -3.44
CA VAL A 116 -7.10 -8.74 -2.78
C VAL A 116 -5.71 -8.29 -3.20
N ILE A 117 -5.59 -7.07 -3.75
CA ILE A 117 -4.30 -6.47 -4.15
C ILE A 117 -4.09 -5.22 -3.31
N ILE A 118 -3.05 -5.22 -2.50
CA ILE A 118 -2.79 -4.21 -1.48
C ILE A 118 -1.52 -3.46 -1.84
N ALA A 119 -1.55 -2.12 -1.80
CA ALA A 119 -0.37 -1.28 -1.90
C ALA A 119 -0.21 -0.42 -0.64
N GLY A 120 1.02 -0.30 -0.14
CA GLY A 120 1.28 0.52 1.03
C GLY A 120 2.76 0.66 1.41
N LEU A 121 3.05 1.64 2.25
CA LEU A 121 4.36 1.85 2.85
C LEU A 121 4.62 0.77 3.90
N ASP A 122 5.69 0.00 3.75
CA ASP A 122 6.07 -1.02 4.74
C ASP A 122 6.72 -0.44 6.00
N MET A 123 7.30 0.76 5.90
CA MET A 123 7.92 1.49 7.02
C MET A 123 7.53 2.96 7.01
N ASP A 124 7.48 3.56 8.19
CA ASP A 124 7.37 5.00 8.35
C ASP A 124 8.73 5.70 8.09
N TYR A 125 8.76 7.04 8.21
CA TYR A 125 9.95 7.85 7.98
C TYR A 125 11.11 7.59 8.94
N LYS A 126 10.86 6.91 10.08
CA LYS A 126 11.87 6.48 11.05
C LYS A 126 12.41 5.08 10.75
N GLY A 127 11.94 4.45 9.67
CA GLY A 127 12.28 3.07 9.33
C GLY A 127 11.62 2.04 10.24
N ILE A 128 10.52 2.40 10.91
CA ILE A 128 9.75 1.52 11.79
C ILE A 128 8.58 0.91 10.99
N PRO A 129 8.26 -0.37 11.16
CA PRO A 129 7.12 -1.00 10.50
C PRO A 129 5.83 -0.20 10.68
N PHE A 130 5.04 -0.04 9.61
CA PHE A 130 3.94 0.93 9.57
C PHE A 130 2.56 0.28 9.49
N GLY A 131 1.67 0.64 10.45
CA GLY A 131 0.27 0.22 10.50
C GLY A 131 0.09 -1.28 10.32
N PRO A 132 -0.96 -1.72 9.62
CA PRO A 132 -1.24 -3.14 9.40
C PRO A 132 -0.29 -3.82 8.39
N MET A 133 0.60 -3.07 7.71
CA MET A 133 1.42 -3.60 6.62
C MET A 133 2.28 -4.82 7.00
N PRO A 134 2.93 -4.88 8.18
CA PRO A 134 3.70 -6.08 8.56
C PRO A 134 2.84 -7.34 8.64
N ALA A 135 1.64 -7.22 9.21
CA ALA A 135 0.71 -8.33 9.32
C ALA A 135 0.10 -8.71 7.96
N LEU A 136 -0.19 -7.73 7.10
CA LEU A 136 -0.62 -7.96 5.72
C LEU A 136 0.44 -8.71 4.92
N CYS A 137 1.72 -8.31 5.02
CA CYS A 137 2.83 -9.05 4.39
C CYS A 137 2.94 -10.49 4.91
N ALA A 138 2.64 -10.73 6.19
CA ALA A 138 2.71 -12.07 6.78
C ALA A 138 1.62 -13.02 6.28
N ILE A 139 0.41 -12.51 6.00
CA ILE A 139 -0.73 -13.33 5.52
C ILE A 139 -0.82 -13.41 3.99
N ALA A 140 0.00 -12.64 3.26
CA ALA A 140 -0.06 -12.56 1.81
C ALA A 140 0.41 -13.86 1.14
N ASP A 141 -0.24 -14.24 0.04
CA ASP A 141 0.20 -15.31 -0.85
C ASP A 141 1.38 -14.87 -1.74
N ASP A 142 1.48 -13.55 -2.02
CA ASP A 142 2.58 -12.94 -2.77
C ASP A 142 2.94 -11.57 -2.19
N VAL A 143 4.23 -11.32 -1.98
CA VAL A 143 4.75 -10.02 -1.53
C VAL A 143 5.76 -9.53 -2.55
N THR A 144 5.43 -8.42 -3.19
CA THR A 144 6.32 -7.70 -4.10
C THR A 144 6.85 -6.45 -3.42
N LYS A 145 8.13 -6.44 -3.06
CA LYS A 145 8.78 -5.25 -2.52
C LYS A 145 9.42 -4.46 -3.63
N VAL A 146 8.91 -3.25 -3.87
CA VAL A 146 9.43 -2.31 -4.87
C VAL A 146 10.31 -1.25 -4.22
N HIS A 147 11.27 -0.71 -4.97
CA HIS A 147 12.26 0.22 -4.47
C HIS A 147 12.32 1.48 -5.32
N ALA A 148 12.41 2.63 -4.66
CA ALA A 148 12.82 3.87 -5.30
C ALA A 148 14.35 3.90 -5.49
N ILE A 149 14.84 4.96 -6.11
CA ILE A 149 16.29 5.21 -6.26
C ILE A 149 16.72 6.19 -5.16
N CYS A 150 17.78 5.83 -4.44
CA CYS A 150 18.37 6.69 -3.42
C CYS A 150 18.90 7.99 -4.04
N VAL A 151 18.38 9.13 -3.59
CA VAL A 151 18.76 10.45 -4.14
C VAL A 151 20.20 10.84 -3.84
N LYS A 152 20.85 10.19 -2.86
CA LYS A 152 22.24 10.49 -2.48
C LYS A 152 23.27 9.69 -3.27
N CYS A 153 22.99 8.42 -3.63
CA CYS A 153 24.01 7.54 -4.21
C CYS A 153 23.55 6.70 -5.40
N GLY A 154 22.28 6.78 -5.80
CA GLY A 154 21.74 6.02 -6.94
C GLY A 154 21.46 4.54 -6.66
N SER A 155 21.71 4.02 -5.43
CA SER A 155 21.36 2.65 -5.04
C SER A 155 19.87 2.49 -4.80
N LEU A 156 19.39 1.26 -4.65
CA LEU A 156 18.00 1.00 -4.26
C LEU A 156 17.70 1.58 -2.89
N ALA A 157 16.68 2.43 -2.81
CA ALA A 157 16.20 3.01 -1.57
C ALA A 157 15.35 2.00 -0.79
N TYR A 158 15.39 2.07 0.56
CA TYR A 158 14.61 1.20 1.41
C TYR A 158 13.71 1.96 2.40
N VAL A 159 13.97 3.27 2.61
CA VAL A 159 13.22 4.12 3.56
C VAL A 159 12.86 5.44 2.91
N SER A 160 11.75 6.04 3.35
CA SER A 160 11.32 7.40 3.01
C SER A 160 11.76 8.33 4.14
N HIS A 161 12.95 8.94 4.02
CA HIS A 161 13.43 9.89 5.02
C HIS A 161 12.66 11.21 4.92
N ARG A 162 12.22 11.74 6.07
CA ARG A 162 11.53 13.04 6.14
C ARG A 162 12.54 14.17 6.29
N THR A 163 12.48 15.14 5.38
CA THR A 163 13.41 16.28 5.32
C THR A 163 13.00 17.46 6.18
N VAL A 164 11.73 17.51 6.60
CA VAL A 164 11.16 18.60 7.42
C VAL A 164 10.99 18.17 8.87
N GLN A 165 11.27 19.08 9.81
CA GLN A 165 11.07 18.85 11.25
C GLN A 165 9.57 18.88 11.57
N ASN A 166 8.99 17.71 11.77
CA ASN A 166 7.62 17.54 12.21
C ASN A 166 7.49 16.22 12.97
N ASP A 167 7.02 16.25 14.22
CA ASP A 167 6.91 15.07 15.09
C ASP A 167 5.69 14.20 14.80
N LYS A 168 4.75 14.64 13.96
CA LYS A 168 3.59 13.84 13.59
C LYS A 168 4.04 12.63 12.80
N ARG A 169 3.59 11.43 13.19
CA ARG A 169 3.90 10.18 12.48
C ARG A 169 3.39 10.20 11.04
N VAL A 170 2.21 10.77 10.83
CA VAL A 170 1.60 10.96 9.53
C VAL A 170 1.73 12.42 9.13
N LEU A 171 2.47 12.69 8.08
CA LEU A 171 2.49 13.94 7.35
C LEU A 171 2.17 13.59 5.91
N LEU A 172 1.00 13.99 5.44
CA LEU A 172 0.62 13.88 4.04
C LEU A 172 1.49 14.88 3.27
N GLY A 173 2.47 14.38 2.53
CA GLY A 173 3.45 15.19 1.82
C GLY A 173 3.95 14.51 0.57
N GLU A 174 4.62 15.27 -0.28
CA GLU A 174 5.16 14.86 -1.56
C GLU A 174 6.71 14.93 -1.57
N THR A 175 7.28 15.17 -2.74
CA THR A 175 8.73 15.20 -2.98
C THR A 175 9.49 16.30 -2.22
N GLN A 176 8.79 17.28 -1.67
CA GLN A 176 9.43 18.37 -0.89
C GLN A 176 9.69 17.97 0.57
N GLU A 177 8.88 17.07 1.13
CA GLU A 177 8.95 16.65 2.52
C GLU A 177 9.65 15.34 2.75
N TYR A 178 9.84 14.52 1.69
CA TYR A 178 10.42 13.19 1.78
C TYR A 178 11.46 12.92 0.69
N GLU A 179 12.52 12.22 1.06
CA GLU A 179 13.52 11.70 0.13
C GLU A 179 13.74 10.19 0.30
N PRO A 180 13.80 9.43 -0.80
CA PRO A 180 14.10 8.00 -0.72
C PRO A 180 15.60 7.78 -0.49
N LEU A 181 15.95 7.03 0.55
CA LEU A 181 17.34 6.73 0.90
C LEU A 181 17.61 5.23 0.99
N CYS A 182 18.80 4.82 0.56
CA CYS A 182 19.33 3.49 0.86
C CYS A 182 19.74 3.40 2.34
N ARG A 183 19.96 2.18 2.84
CA ARG A 183 20.29 1.93 4.25
C ARG A 183 21.52 2.71 4.72
N GLU A 184 22.57 2.73 3.92
CA GLU A 184 23.83 3.40 4.25
C GLU A 184 23.68 4.93 4.27
N CYS A 185 23.01 5.52 3.27
CA CYS A 185 22.79 6.95 3.23
C CYS A 185 21.85 7.41 4.34
N TYR A 186 20.81 6.63 4.66
CA TYR A 186 19.91 6.92 5.77
C TYR A 186 20.65 6.92 7.11
N LYS A 187 21.50 5.91 7.36
CA LYS A 187 22.31 5.85 8.58
C LYS A 187 23.16 7.10 8.77
N ARG A 188 23.87 7.52 7.70
CA ARG A 188 24.71 8.74 7.75
C ARG A 188 23.88 9.99 8.04
N VAL A 189 22.73 10.16 7.40
CA VAL A 189 21.86 11.34 7.63
C VAL A 189 21.40 11.39 9.08
N ILE A 190 20.95 10.26 9.65
CA ILE A 190 20.50 10.22 11.05
C ILE A 190 21.67 10.51 12.04
N GLU A 191 22.89 10.04 11.76
CA GLU A 191 24.08 10.35 12.56
C GLU A 191 24.42 11.86 12.51
N GLU A 192 24.33 12.49 11.33
CA GLU A 192 24.55 13.94 11.16
C GLU A 192 23.47 14.78 11.87
N GLU A 193 22.22 14.37 11.83
CA GLU A 193 21.11 15.03 12.52
C GLU A 193 21.27 14.97 14.04
N ARG A 194 21.67 13.82 14.58
CA ARG A 194 21.95 13.66 16.01
C ARG A 194 23.09 14.58 16.47
N ALA A 195 24.20 14.60 15.73
CA ALA A 195 25.34 15.45 16.05
C ALA A 195 25.02 16.97 15.99
N LYS A 196 24.10 17.40 15.13
CA LYS A 196 23.62 18.78 15.09
C LYS A 196 22.76 19.13 16.30
N ASN A 197 21.84 18.24 16.68
CA ASN A 197 20.95 18.47 17.82
C ASN A 197 21.70 18.52 19.16
N GLU A 198 22.74 17.72 19.34
CA GLU A 198 23.62 17.76 20.53
C GLU A 198 24.33 19.11 20.66
N LYS A 199 24.84 19.69 19.55
CA LYS A 199 25.50 20.99 19.55
C LYS A 199 24.57 22.21 19.77
N THR A 200 23.26 22.01 19.54
CA THR A 200 22.27 23.09 19.73
C THR A 200 21.71 23.10 21.17
N SER A 201 21.96 22.04 21.94
CA SER A 201 21.51 21.86 23.32
C SER A 201 22.57 22.27 24.37
N GLU A 202 23.76 22.65 23.94
CA GLU A 202 24.83 23.28 24.73
C GLU A 202 24.79 24.84 24.59
#